data_1fa7eea4d15d450c192b0047166076e6
#
_entry.id   1fa7eea4d15d450c192b0047166076e6
#
_cell.length_a   1.000
_cell.length_b   1.000
_cell.length_c   1.000
_cell.angle_alpha   90.00
_cell.angle_beta   90.00
_cell.angle_gamma   90.00
#
_symmetry.space_group_name_H-M   'P 1'
#
loop_
_entity.id
_entity.type
_entity.pdbx_description
1 polymer ?
#
loop_
_entity_poly.entity_id
_entity_poly.type
_entity_poly.pdbx_seq_one_letter_code
_entity_poly.pdbx_strand_id
1 'polypeptide(L)'
;MAYYRKIGSSATASNVIGTLSKDVAVPADAQDTISSISWSPVSDHLAAASWDGKVRIYNVTTAGVATGVSMLTMDSPVFDCDWAKDGTIVAAGGADKKLRLLDVNSNQTMVLSGHDAPIRNVRFVDVPGQNTPIIATGSWDKTVKYWDLRQQNPIASVDCQERVYSMDSKANLLVVATADLKVHLFDLKNPIAIFRTMPSPLKYQTKVVTAFPDGKGYAMGSIEGRVAMEAVDEKDPDSVHFSFRCHRDTLAKMSKVFTINDISFHPKTHSVFTTAGSDGTYQFWDRVVRTRQKHYPKVGEAITSTAFNRDGTFFAYAAGYDWSKGCHANNEKIETRLMLHPVSEDDLKKK
;
A
#
# COMPACT_ATOMS: atom_id res chain seq x y z
N MET A 1 -14.79 16.36 -25.37
CA MET A 1 -16.02 15.79 -24.75
C MET A 1 -15.57 14.66 -23.83
N ALA A 2 -15.70 14.84 -22.51
CA ALA A 2 -15.34 13.82 -21.55
C ALA A 2 -16.36 12.68 -21.62
N TYR A 3 -15.96 11.51 -22.05
CA TYR A 3 -16.76 10.29 -21.98
C TYR A 3 -16.92 9.89 -20.50
N TYR A 4 -18.00 10.29 -19.87
CA TYR A 4 -18.46 9.67 -18.63
C TYR A 4 -18.98 8.27 -18.96
N ARG A 5 -18.12 7.27 -18.88
CA ARG A 5 -18.54 5.88 -18.95
C ARG A 5 -19.43 5.56 -17.74
N LYS A 6 -20.62 5.03 -17.96
CA LYS A 6 -21.50 4.50 -16.92
C LYS A 6 -20.77 3.36 -16.24
N ILE A 7 -20.23 3.62 -15.04
CA ILE A 7 -19.55 2.60 -14.23
C ILE A 7 -20.61 1.57 -13.82
N GLY A 8 -20.41 0.33 -14.22
CA GLY A 8 -21.33 -0.78 -13.95
C GLY A 8 -21.52 -1.07 -12.46
N SER A 9 -22.46 -1.92 -12.15
CA SER A 9 -23.00 -2.29 -10.84
C SER A 9 -22.06 -2.16 -9.64
N SER A 10 -22.53 -1.49 -8.59
CA SER A 10 -21.85 -1.38 -7.30
C SER A 10 -21.66 -2.74 -6.63
N ALA A 11 -20.54 -2.93 -5.91
CA ALA A 11 -20.35 -4.11 -5.07
C ALA A 11 -21.42 -4.16 -3.96
N THR A 12 -21.92 -5.37 -3.69
CA THR A 12 -22.86 -5.63 -2.60
C THR A 12 -22.12 -5.87 -1.28
N ALA A 13 -22.66 -5.36 -0.17
CA ALA A 13 -22.07 -5.55 1.15
C ALA A 13 -22.77 -6.68 1.90
N SER A 14 -22.00 -7.69 2.33
CA SER A 14 -22.52 -8.65 3.31
C SER A 14 -22.54 -8.05 4.70
N ASN A 15 -23.44 -8.51 5.58
CA ASN A 15 -23.51 -8.07 6.98
C ASN A 15 -22.71 -8.96 7.93
N VAL A 16 -21.76 -9.76 7.42
CA VAL A 16 -20.93 -10.61 8.27
C VAL A 16 -19.88 -9.79 8.98
N ILE A 17 -19.97 -9.79 10.31
CA ILE A 17 -19.04 -9.09 11.20
C ILE A 17 -18.01 -10.09 11.71
N GLY A 18 -16.72 -9.76 11.55
CA GLY A 18 -15.60 -10.51 12.11
C GLY A 18 -15.34 -10.18 13.58
N THR A 19 -14.38 -10.87 14.18
CA THR A 19 -13.93 -10.63 15.55
C THR A 19 -12.43 -10.31 15.57
N LEU A 20 -12.03 -9.40 16.44
CA LEU A 20 -10.63 -9.03 16.71
C LEU A 20 -10.01 -9.86 17.83
N SER A 21 -10.75 -10.79 18.42
CA SER A 21 -10.31 -11.54 19.61
C SER A 21 -9.08 -12.44 19.37
N LYS A 22 -8.74 -12.71 18.12
CA LYS A 22 -7.57 -13.50 17.72
C LYS A 22 -6.40 -12.64 17.23
N ASP A 23 -6.57 -11.33 17.19
CA ASP A 23 -5.53 -10.42 16.74
C ASP A 23 -4.40 -10.36 17.77
N VAL A 24 -3.17 -10.44 17.27
CA VAL A 24 -1.96 -10.45 18.12
C VAL A 24 -1.21 -9.15 17.91
N ALA A 25 -0.82 -8.50 19.01
CA ALA A 25 -0.01 -7.29 18.95
C ALA A 25 1.45 -7.62 18.63
N VAL A 26 2.04 -6.91 17.68
CA VAL A 26 3.49 -6.86 17.47
C VAL A 26 4.05 -5.88 18.51
N PRO A 27 5.14 -6.21 19.23
CA PRO A 27 5.76 -5.32 20.20
C PRO A 27 6.48 -4.16 19.50
N ALA A 28 5.70 -3.32 18.80
CA ALA A 28 6.21 -2.16 18.11
C ALA A 28 6.33 -0.99 19.09
N ASP A 29 7.54 -0.48 19.26
CA ASP A 29 7.87 0.70 20.07
C ASP A 29 7.85 1.99 19.21
N ALA A 30 7.04 2.03 18.18
CA ALA A 30 6.93 3.19 17.29
C ALA A 30 6.39 4.40 18.06
N GLN A 31 7.17 5.48 18.05
CA GLN A 31 6.85 6.72 18.78
C GLN A 31 5.92 7.66 17.99
N ASP A 32 5.66 7.33 16.71
CA ASP A 32 4.77 8.07 15.83
C ASP A 32 4.10 7.10 14.83
N THR A 33 3.23 7.61 13.99
CA THR A 33 2.46 6.86 12.99
C THR A 33 3.32 5.89 12.20
N ILE A 34 2.89 4.62 12.12
CA ILE A 34 3.41 3.65 11.16
C ILE A 34 2.79 3.97 9.79
N SER A 35 3.61 4.38 8.85
CA SER A 35 3.20 4.89 7.53
C SER A 35 3.11 3.79 6.45
N SER A 36 3.89 2.73 6.60
CA SER A 36 3.93 1.61 5.68
C SER A 36 4.39 0.34 6.39
N ILE A 37 3.79 -0.78 6.00
CA ILE A 37 4.22 -2.11 6.41
C ILE A 37 4.39 -2.99 5.18
N SER A 38 5.43 -3.81 5.17
CA SER A 38 5.75 -4.71 4.06
C SER A 38 6.31 -6.02 4.58
N TRP A 39 5.84 -7.14 4.04
CA TRP A 39 6.33 -8.47 4.36
C TRP A 39 7.42 -8.92 3.39
N SER A 40 8.42 -9.60 3.91
CA SER A 40 9.40 -10.29 3.07
C SER A 40 8.71 -11.32 2.17
N PRO A 41 9.06 -11.37 0.88
CA PRO A 41 8.46 -12.35 -0.05
C PRO A 41 8.96 -13.79 0.17
N VAL A 42 10.04 -13.98 0.93
CA VAL A 42 10.69 -15.29 1.10
C VAL A 42 10.76 -15.77 2.55
N SER A 43 10.56 -14.89 3.53
CA SER A 43 10.64 -15.22 4.95
C SER A 43 9.46 -14.60 5.73
N ASP A 44 9.34 -14.95 7.00
CA ASP A 44 8.30 -14.39 7.88
C ASP A 44 8.76 -13.10 8.58
N HIS A 45 9.51 -12.26 7.85
CA HIS A 45 9.94 -10.95 8.32
C HIS A 45 8.94 -9.86 7.90
N LEU A 46 8.59 -9.01 8.85
CA LEU A 46 7.72 -7.85 8.67
C LEU A 46 8.53 -6.57 8.86
N ALA A 47 8.55 -5.70 7.88
CA ALA A 47 9.09 -4.34 7.98
C ALA A 47 7.97 -3.36 8.31
N ALA A 48 8.24 -2.43 9.23
CA ALA A 48 7.33 -1.35 9.61
C ALA A 48 8.06 -0.01 9.59
N ALA A 49 7.71 0.85 8.65
CA ALA A 49 8.21 2.21 8.51
C ALA A 49 7.37 3.18 9.34
N SER A 50 7.99 4.10 10.06
CA SER A 50 7.32 5.03 10.95
C SER A 50 7.81 6.47 10.77
N TRP A 51 6.94 7.42 11.11
CA TRP A 51 7.24 8.84 11.13
C TRP A 51 8.25 9.22 12.22
N ASP A 52 8.53 8.33 13.18
CA ASP A 52 9.63 8.50 14.12
C ASP A 52 11.04 8.33 13.51
N GLY A 53 11.12 8.19 12.17
CA GLY A 53 12.37 8.07 11.42
C GLY A 53 12.96 6.66 11.44
N LYS A 54 12.19 5.63 11.78
CA LYS A 54 12.71 4.27 11.87
C LYS A 54 11.95 3.30 10.98
N VAL A 55 12.66 2.32 10.43
CA VAL A 55 12.08 1.10 9.86
C VAL A 55 12.50 -0.07 10.74
N ARG A 56 11.54 -0.71 11.36
CA ARG A 56 11.75 -1.84 12.25
C ARG A 56 11.46 -3.13 11.54
N ILE A 57 12.33 -4.12 11.72
CA ILE A 57 12.18 -5.45 11.13
C ILE A 57 11.88 -6.44 12.26
N TYR A 58 10.78 -7.17 12.09
CA TYR A 58 10.34 -8.20 13.02
C TYR A 58 10.38 -9.57 12.36
N ASN A 59 10.83 -10.59 13.10
CA ASN A 59 10.61 -11.99 12.75
C ASN A 59 9.30 -12.44 13.40
N VAL A 60 8.39 -13.00 12.59
CA VAL A 60 7.06 -13.43 13.04
C VAL A 60 6.97 -14.95 12.95
N THR A 61 6.66 -15.59 14.07
CA THR A 61 6.46 -17.05 14.09
C THR A 61 5.09 -17.43 13.52
N THR A 62 4.89 -18.71 13.22
CA THR A 62 3.59 -19.25 12.78
C THR A 62 2.47 -19.08 13.82
N ALA A 63 2.81 -18.87 15.07
CA ALA A 63 1.86 -18.55 16.16
C ALA A 63 1.55 -17.04 16.25
N GLY A 64 2.15 -16.20 15.38
CA GLY A 64 1.95 -14.75 15.41
C GLY A 64 2.81 -14.01 16.43
N VAL A 65 3.74 -14.69 17.12
CA VAL A 65 4.67 -14.03 18.03
C VAL A 65 5.75 -13.32 17.23
N ALA A 66 5.89 -12.02 17.44
CA ALA A 66 6.85 -11.18 16.72
C ALA A 66 8.01 -10.76 17.64
N THR A 67 9.24 -10.78 17.10
CA THR A 67 10.47 -10.32 17.77
C THR A 67 11.24 -9.39 16.87
N GLY A 68 11.72 -8.24 17.40
CA GLY A 68 12.58 -7.32 16.62
C GLY A 68 13.94 -7.95 16.30
N VAL A 69 14.37 -7.85 15.03
CA VAL A 69 15.63 -8.44 14.57
C VAL A 69 16.60 -7.41 13.99
N SER A 70 16.11 -6.33 13.42
CA SER A 70 16.94 -5.29 12.82
C SER A 70 16.19 -3.95 12.76
N MET A 71 16.92 -2.86 12.55
CA MET A 71 16.33 -1.51 12.46
C MET A 71 17.18 -0.60 11.57
N LEU A 72 16.52 0.09 10.64
CA LEU A 72 17.10 1.20 9.87
C LEU A 72 16.66 2.52 10.51
N THR A 73 17.60 3.43 10.74
CA THR A 73 17.32 4.78 11.24
C THR A 73 17.55 5.82 10.13
N MET A 74 16.58 6.71 9.98
CA MET A 74 16.59 7.83 9.04
C MET A 74 16.58 9.16 9.79
N ASP A 75 16.98 10.24 9.12
CA ASP A 75 17.07 11.59 9.73
C ASP A 75 15.71 12.31 9.80
N SER A 76 14.67 11.73 9.20
CA SER A 76 13.34 12.33 9.04
C SER A 76 12.27 11.25 8.95
N PRO A 77 10.96 11.61 9.02
CA PRO A 77 9.87 10.67 8.88
C PRO A 77 10.02 9.76 7.66
N VAL A 78 9.83 8.45 7.86
CA VAL A 78 9.78 7.46 6.79
C VAL A 78 8.36 7.38 6.26
N PHE A 79 8.18 7.36 4.93
CA PHE A 79 6.85 7.31 4.32
C PHE A 79 6.52 5.95 3.75
N ASP A 80 7.53 5.22 3.26
CA ASP A 80 7.30 3.91 2.63
C ASP A 80 8.53 3.02 2.76
N CYS A 81 8.31 1.70 2.76
CA CYS A 81 9.35 0.69 2.72
C CYS A 81 8.91 -0.52 1.89
N ASP A 82 9.88 -1.21 1.28
CA ASP A 82 9.63 -2.42 0.52
C ASP A 82 10.82 -3.37 0.59
N TRP A 83 10.56 -4.66 0.34
CA TRP A 83 11.55 -5.74 0.36
C TRP A 83 12.06 -6.09 -1.03
N ALA A 84 13.36 -6.37 -1.11
CA ALA A 84 13.92 -7.07 -2.27
C ALA A 84 13.31 -8.47 -2.38
N LYS A 85 13.22 -8.98 -3.61
CA LYS A 85 12.63 -10.29 -3.91
C LYS A 85 13.30 -11.47 -3.19
N ASP A 86 14.59 -11.37 -2.96
CA ASP A 86 15.37 -12.39 -2.24
C ASP A 86 15.27 -12.25 -0.71
N GLY A 87 14.58 -11.21 -0.23
CA GLY A 87 14.36 -10.92 1.19
C GLY A 87 15.61 -10.49 1.95
N THR A 88 16.68 -10.09 1.26
CA THR A 88 17.94 -9.67 1.89
C THR A 88 17.99 -8.19 2.22
N ILE A 89 17.32 -7.36 1.41
CA ILE A 89 17.38 -5.89 1.50
C ILE A 89 16.00 -5.31 1.73
N VAL A 90 15.92 -4.34 2.64
CA VAL A 90 14.78 -3.43 2.80
C VAL A 90 15.17 -2.07 2.28
N ALA A 91 14.37 -1.52 1.39
CA ALA A 91 14.50 -0.15 0.91
C ALA A 91 13.47 0.75 1.59
N ALA A 92 13.84 1.98 1.92
CA ALA A 92 12.96 2.94 2.57
C ALA A 92 13.19 4.36 2.03
N GLY A 93 12.11 5.14 1.95
CA GLY A 93 12.11 6.52 1.54
C GLY A 93 11.23 7.39 2.41
N GLY A 94 11.55 8.67 2.50
CA GLY A 94 10.82 9.56 3.38
C GLY A 94 11.09 11.04 3.11
N ALA A 95 10.92 11.85 4.16
CA ALA A 95 10.98 13.30 4.10
C ALA A 95 12.39 13.85 3.84
N ASP A 96 13.45 13.07 4.12
CA ASP A 96 14.83 13.44 3.88
C ASP A 96 15.27 13.37 2.41
N LYS A 97 14.38 12.97 1.49
CA LYS A 97 14.59 12.89 0.04
C LYS A 97 15.60 11.82 -0.40
N LYS A 98 16.04 10.96 0.53
CA LYS A 98 17.04 9.94 0.30
C LYS A 98 16.39 8.57 0.27
N LEU A 99 16.88 7.71 -0.62
CA LEU A 99 16.58 6.28 -0.61
C LEU A 99 17.63 5.61 0.28
N ARG A 100 17.17 4.92 1.32
CA ARG A 100 18.04 4.15 2.21
C ARG A 100 17.76 2.68 2.09
N LEU A 101 18.81 1.91 2.17
CA LEU A 101 18.80 0.45 2.07
C LEU A 101 19.38 -0.13 3.34
N LEU A 102 18.78 -1.21 3.81
CA LEU A 102 19.27 -2.03 4.92
C LEU A 102 19.44 -3.47 4.43
N ASP A 103 20.64 -3.97 4.46
CA ASP A 103 20.88 -5.42 4.37
C ASP A 103 20.60 -6.05 5.74
N VAL A 104 19.54 -6.85 5.80
CA VAL A 104 19.02 -7.40 7.06
C VAL A 104 19.96 -8.44 7.66
N ASN A 105 20.78 -9.12 6.85
CA ASN A 105 21.72 -10.14 7.31
C ASN A 105 22.99 -9.54 7.91
N SER A 106 23.52 -8.50 7.27
CA SER A 106 24.78 -7.85 7.69
C SER A 106 24.56 -6.60 8.55
N ASN A 107 23.32 -6.08 8.64
CA ASN A 107 22.96 -4.78 9.22
C ASN A 107 23.71 -3.59 8.57
N GLN A 108 24.24 -3.76 7.36
CA GLN A 108 24.86 -2.67 6.62
C GLN A 108 23.80 -1.80 5.97
N THR A 109 24.06 -0.49 5.93
CA THR A 109 23.17 0.48 5.33
C THR A 109 23.84 1.20 4.16
N MET A 110 23.05 1.50 3.13
CA MET A 110 23.47 2.31 1.99
C MET A 110 22.51 3.48 1.81
N VAL A 111 23.02 4.61 1.38
CA VAL A 111 22.23 5.83 1.12
C VAL A 111 22.44 6.26 -0.32
N LEU A 112 21.33 6.45 -1.04
CA LEU A 112 21.31 6.96 -2.40
C LEU A 112 20.53 8.27 -2.43
N SER A 113 21.07 9.29 -3.10
CA SER A 113 20.49 10.64 -3.15
C SER A 113 20.25 11.06 -4.60
N GLY A 114 19.15 11.74 -4.85
CA GLY A 114 18.82 12.18 -6.21
C GLY A 114 17.41 12.74 -6.38
N HIS A 115 16.56 12.72 -5.36
CA HIS A 115 15.28 13.40 -5.37
C HIS A 115 15.39 14.82 -4.79
N ASP A 116 14.62 15.77 -5.33
CA ASP A 116 14.58 17.16 -4.90
C ASP A 116 13.48 17.45 -3.88
N ALA A 117 12.55 16.51 -3.68
CA ALA A 117 11.48 16.54 -2.69
C ALA A 117 11.30 15.18 -2.02
N PRO A 118 10.47 15.06 -0.96
CA PRO A 118 10.24 13.81 -0.25
C PRO A 118 9.90 12.62 -1.15
N ILE A 119 10.47 11.46 -0.84
CA ILE A 119 10.14 10.19 -1.49
C ILE A 119 8.86 9.65 -0.82
N ARG A 120 7.78 9.58 -1.59
CA ARG A 120 6.49 9.11 -1.08
C ARG A 120 6.34 7.59 -1.15
N ASN A 121 6.90 6.97 -2.19
CA ASN A 121 6.78 5.53 -2.42
C ASN A 121 8.11 4.92 -2.83
N VAL A 122 8.29 3.67 -2.42
CA VAL A 122 9.44 2.83 -2.76
C VAL A 122 8.92 1.45 -3.14
N ARG A 123 9.34 0.91 -4.30
CA ARG A 123 8.99 -0.46 -4.74
C ARG A 123 10.19 -1.11 -5.41
N PHE A 124 10.49 -2.34 -5.03
CA PHE A 124 11.31 -3.21 -5.86
C PHE A 124 10.51 -3.64 -7.08
N VAL A 125 11.09 -3.49 -8.25
CA VAL A 125 10.42 -3.76 -9.53
C VAL A 125 11.21 -4.77 -10.36
N ASP A 126 10.47 -5.55 -11.14
CA ASP A 126 11.03 -6.53 -12.06
C ASP A 126 11.14 -5.94 -13.45
N VAL A 127 12.33 -5.56 -13.83
CA VAL A 127 12.62 -5.11 -15.18
C VAL A 127 13.10 -6.30 -16.00
N PRO A 128 12.34 -6.76 -17.01
CA PRO A 128 12.74 -7.90 -17.82
C PRO A 128 14.12 -7.70 -18.46
N GLY A 129 14.96 -8.74 -18.38
CA GLY A 129 16.33 -8.68 -18.89
C GLY A 129 17.35 -8.08 -17.92
N GLN A 130 16.94 -7.58 -16.76
CA GLN A 130 17.84 -7.17 -15.69
C GLN A 130 17.93 -8.28 -14.62
N ASN A 131 19.16 -8.68 -14.30
CA ASN A 131 19.43 -9.70 -13.27
C ASN A 131 19.69 -9.09 -11.87
N THR A 132 19.69 -7.77 -11.78
CA THR A 132 19.92 -7.06 -10.52
C THR A 132 18.63 -6.44 -10.03
N PRO A 133 18.43 -6.35 -8.70
CA PRO A 133 17.28 -5.66 -8.14
C PRO A 133 17.24 -4.20 -8.58
N ILE A 134 16.13 -3.79 -9.15
CA ILE A 134 15.84 -2.39 -9.49
C ILE A 134 14.81 -1.85 -8.51
N ILE A 135 15.02 -0.63 -8.04
CA ILE A 135 14.06 0.07 -7.18
C ILE A 135 13.44 1.21 -7.98
N ALA A 136 12.13 1.32 -7.93
CA ALA A 136 11.40 2.50 -8.38
C ALA A 136 11.02 3.35 -7.15
N THR A 137 11.26 4.66 -7.23
CA THR A 137 10.85 5.63 -6.20
C THR A 137 9.95 6.68 -6.82
N GLY A 138 8.82 6.96 -6.16
CA GLY A 138 7.91 8.02 -6.54
C GLY A 138 8.00 9.17 -5.53
N SER A 139 8.15 10.40 -6.03
CA SER A 139 8.44 11.57 -5.20
C SER A 139 7.48 12.74 -5.43
N TRP A 140 7.43 13.63 -4.45
CA TRP A 140 6.76 14.92 -4.57
C TRP A 140 7.52 15.91 -5.47
N ASP A 141 8.74 15.57 -5.94
CA ASP A 141 9.43 16.31 -7.02
C ASP A 141 8.84 16.03 -8.41
N LYS A 142 7.70 15.29 -8.48
CA LYS A 142 6.95 14.94 -9.68
C LYS A 142 7.61 13.88 -10.56
N THR A 143 8.61 13.17 -10.03
CA THR A 143 9.33 12.16 -10.80
C THR A 143 9.16 10.75 -10.23
N VAL A 144 9.24 9.78 -11.13
CA VAL A 144 9.58 8.39 -10.79
C VAL A 144 11.02 8.16 -11.21
N LYS A 145 11.87 7.72 -10.27
CA LYS A 145 13.26 7.40 -10.55
C LYS A 145 13.54 5.93 -10.33
N TYR A 146 14.42 5.38 -11.18
CA TYR A 146 14.85 3.99 -11.09
C TYR A 146 16.29 3.91 -10.63
N TRP A 147 16.57 2.95 -9.75
CA TRP A 147 17.86 2.79 -9.09
C TRP A 147 18.38 1.37 -9.28
N ASP A 148 19.61 1.27 -9.73
CA ASP A 148 20.41 0.05 -9.71
C ASP A 148 21.35 0.12 -8.51
N LEU A 149 21.32 -0.87 -7.62
CA LEU A 149 22.10 -0.87 -6.36
C LEU A 149 23.62 -0.84 -6.57
N ARG A 150 24.08 -1.07 -7.79
CA ARG A 150 25.51 -0.96 -8.17
C ARG A 150 25.95 0.47 -8.44
N GLN A 151 25.03 1.42 -8.50
CA GLN A 151 25.28 2.82 -8.87
C GLN A 151 24.78 3.78 -7.81
N GLN A 152 25.49 4.90 -7.65
CA GLN A 152 25.11 5.95 -6.67
C GLN A 152 23.96 6.84 -7.18
N ASN A 153 23.85 7.00 -8.48
CA ASN A 153 22.85 7.87 -9.12
C ASN A 153 21.70 7.04 -9.71
N PRO A 154 20.50 7.62 -9.84
CA PRO A 154 19.41 6.95 -10.52
C PRO A 154 19.78 6.66 -11.99
N ILE A 155 19.44 5.46 -12.46
CA ILE A 155 19.69 5.04 -13.85
C ILE A 155 18.71 5.65 -14.85
N ALA A 156 17.54 6.06 -14.36
CA ALA A 156 16.52 6.74 -15.16
C ALA A 156 15.63 7.61 -14.26
N SER A 157 15.05 8.64 -14.89
CA SER A 157 14.07 9.53 -14.25
C SER A 157 12.96 9.84 -15.25
N VAL A 158 11.70 9.69 -14.84
CA VAL A 158 10.52 9.95 -15.67
C VAL A 158 9.68 11.02 -14.99
N ASP A 159 9.35 12.09 -15.73
CA ASP A 159 8.49 13.18 -15.25
C ASP A 159 7.01 12.75 -15.32
N CYS A 160 6.33 12.77 -14.17
CA CYS A 160 4.90 12.53 -14.01
C CYS A 160 4.06 13.81 -14.04
N GLN A 161 4.67 14.97 -14.26
CA GLN A 161 4.07 16.30 -14.35
C GLN A 161 3.49 16.82 -13.00
N GLU A 162 3.14 15.95 -12.08
CA GLU A 162 2.62 16.33 -10.75
C GLU A 162 3.09 15.34 -9.67
N ARG A 163 2.99 15.75 -8.39
CA ARG A 163 3.48 14.99 -7.24
C ARG A 163 2.92 13.57 -7.23
N VAL A 164 3.78 12.60 -7.00
CA VAL A 164 3.38 11.21 -6.81
C VAL A 164 2.75 11.05 -5.42
N TYR A 165 1.52 10.54 -5.38
CA TYR A 165 0.79 10.30 -4.13
C TYR A 165 0.77 8.83 -3.74
N SER A 166 0.73 7.92 -4.69
CA SER A 166 0.78 6.49 -4.44
C SER A 166 1.32 5.75 -5.65
N MET A 167 2.04 4.68 -5.41
CA MET A 167 2.67 3.85 -6.43
C MET A 167 2.70 2.41 -5.98
N ASP A 168 2.40 1.47 -6.89
CA ASP A 168 2.57 0.04 -6.63
C ASP A 168 2.94 -0.71 -7.91
N SER A 169 3.57 -1.88 -7.74
CA SER A 169 4.06 -2.69 -8.85
C SER A 169 3.78 -4.16 -8.64
N LYS A 170 3.26 -4.82 -9.68
CA LYS A 170 3.11 -6.28 -9.74
C LYS A 170 3.37 -6.77 -11.16
N ALA A 171 4.09 -7.87 -11.29
CA ALA A 171 4.52 -8.40 -12.58
C ALA A 171 5.23 -7.31 -13.43
N ASN A 172 4.80 -7.08 -14.66
CA ASN A 172 5.35 -6.05 -15.53
C ASN A 172 4.66 -4.69 -15.44
N LEU A 173 3.71 -4.52 -14.52
CA LEU A 173 2.95 -3.29 -14.36
C LEU A 173 3.47 -2.46 -13.19
N LEU A 174 3.79 -1.18 -13.42
CA LEU A 174 3.94 -0.16 -12.39
C LEU A 174 2.82 0.85 -12.56
N VAL A 175 2.09 1.12 -11.48
CA VAL A 175 0.97 2.07 -11.43
C VAL A 175 1.35 3.24 -10.55
N VAL A 176 1.17 4.46 -11.04
CA VAL A 176 1.52 5.70 -10.34
C VAL A 176 0.34 6.64 -10.35
N ALA A 177 -0.18 6.99 -9.19
CA ALA A 177 -1.23 7.99 -9.02
C ALA A 177 -0.66 9.34 -8.60
N THR A 178 -1.08 10.40 -9.27
CA THR A 178 -0.57 11.76 -9.07
C THR A 178 -1.62 12.70 -8.47
N ALA A 179 -1.18 13.85 -7.96
CA ALA A 179 -2.01 14.81 -7.25
C ALA A 179 -3.09 15.48 -8.13
N ASP A 180 -2.90 15.50 -9.44
CA ASP A 180 -3.83 16.05 -10.44
C ASP A 180 -4.90 15.05 -10.91
N LEU A 181 -5.15 14.00 -10.11
CA LEU A 181 -6.12 12.95 -10.39
C LEU A 181 -5.85 12.19 -11.70
N LYS A 182 -4.58 11.96 -12.00
CA LYS A 182 -4.15 11.07 -13.07
C LYS A 182 -3.55 9.79 -12.54
N VAL A 183 -3.59 8.76 -13.36
CA VAL A 183 -2.90 7.49 -13.15
C VAL A 183 -2.01 7.23 -14.36
N HIS A 184 -0.72 7.11 -14.12
CA HIS A 184 0.26 6.74 -15.12
C HIS A 184 0.55 5.25 -15.00
N LEU A 185 0.46 4.55 -16.11
CA LEU A 185 0.78 3.14 -16.24
C LEU A 185 2.11 3.00 -16.95
N PHE A 186 2.99 2.17 -16.41
CA PHE A 186 4.28 1.83 -17.00
C PHE A 186 4.31 0.33 -17.31
N ASP A 187 4.77 -0.03 -18.48
CA ASP A 187 5.18 -1.40 -18.77
C ASP A 187 6.67 -1.53 -18.41
N LEU A 188 6.99 -2.37 -17.43
CA LEU A 188 8.36 -2.57 -16.97
C LEU A 188 9.29 -3.22 -18.02
N LYS A 189 8.76 -3.65 -19.17
CA LYS A 189 9.58 -3.96 -20.36
C LYS A 189 10.25 -2.72 -20.94
N ASN A 190 9.63 -1.53 -20.73
CA ASN A 190 10.18 -0.23 -21.10
C ASN A 190 9.89 0.79 -19.98
N PRO A 191 10.58 0.70 -18.82
CA PRO A 191 10.24 1.46 -17.61
C PRO A 191 10.47 2.97 -17.73
N ILE A 192 11.24 3.42 -18.72
CA ILE A 192 11.60 4.84 -18.92
C ILE A 192 10.52 5.66 -19.64
N ALA A 193 9.44 5.03 -20.06
CA ALA A 193 8.34 5.69 -20.75
C ALA A 193 6.99 5.40 -20.09
N ILE A 194 6.15 6.42 -19.96
CA ILE A 194 4.76 6.24 -19.56
C ILE A 194 4.03 5.51 -20.69
N PHE A 195 3.58 4.29 -20.42
CA PHE A 195 2.81 3.48 -21.36
C PHE A 195 1.44 4.09 -21.66
N ARG A 196 0.74 4.56 -20.60
CA ARG A 196 -0.58 5.17 -20.72
C ARG A 196 -0.83 6.11 -19.54
N THR A 197 -1.52 7.22 -19.80
CA THR A 197 -2.06 8.11 -18.75
C THR A 197 -3.58 8.07 -18.79
N MET A 198 -4.20 7.79 -17.65
CA MET A 198 -5.65 7.72 -17.48
C MET A 198 -6.11 8.77 -16.46
N PRO A 199 -7.26 9.44 -16.69
CA PRO A 199 -7.89 10.22 -15.63
C PRO A 199 -8.39 9.27 -14.53
N SER A 200 -8.29 9.70 -13.29
CA SER A 200 -8.89 8.94 -12.17
C SER A 200 -10.41 8.82 -12.37
N PRO A 201 -10.99 7.64 -12.21
CA PRO A 201 -12.44 7.46 -12.20
C PRO A 201 -13.09 8.02 -10.92
N LEU A 202 -12.28 8.36 -9.91
CA LEU A 202 -12.71 8.92 -8.63
C LEU A 202 -12.61 10.45 -8.67
N LYS A 203 -13.62 11.13 -8.10
CA LYS A 203 -13.72 12.60 -8.14
C LYS A 203 -12.74 13.31 -7.22
N TYR A 204 -12.33 12.65 -6.15
CA TYR A 204 -11.53 13.24 -5.08
C TYR A 204 -10.16 12.61 -5.05
N GLN A 205 -9.28 13.22 -4.29
CA GLN A 205 -7.88 12.82 -4.18
C GLN A 205 -7.72 11.31 -3.97
N THR A 206 -6.90 10.71 -4.83
CA THR A 206 -6.43 9.33 -4.65
C THR A 206 -5.47 9.26 -3.47
N LYS A 207 -5.72 8.34 -2.55
CA LYS A 207 -4.87 8.11 -1.38
C LYS A 207 -3.95 6.92 -1.60
N VAL A 208 -4.46 5.86 -2.21
CA VAL A 208 -3.75 4.61 -2.44
C VAL A 208 -4.07 4.05 -3.82
N VAL A 209 -3.08 3.46 -4.46
CA VAL A 209 -3.20 2.61 -5.64
C VAL A 209 -2.43 1.32 -5.39
N THR A 210 -3.01 0.20 -5.80
CA THR A 210 -2.42 -1.15 -5.65
C THR A 210 -2.64 -1.93 -6.93
N ALA A 211 -1.57 -2.47 -7.51
CA ALA A 211 -1.65 -3.30 -8.71
C ALA A 211 -2.28 -4.67 -8.38
N PHE A 212 -3.04 -5.22 -9.32
CA PHE A 212 -3.56 -6.58 -9.17
C PHE A 212 -2.40 -7.59 -9.16
N PRO A 213 -2.51 -8.69 -8.39
CA PRO A 213 -1.45 -9.70 -8.32
C PRO A 213 -1.05 -10.28 -9.69
N ASP A 214 -1.98 -10.30 -10.65
CA ASP A 214 -1.76 -10.77 -12.03
C ASP A 214 -1.16 -9.70 -12.97
N GLY A 215 -0.99 -8.46 -12.49
CA GLY A 215 -0.50 -7.34 -13.29
C GLY A 215 -1.46 -6.84 -14.36
N LYS A 216 -2.72 -7.33 -14.40
CA LYS A 216 -3.70 -6.99 -15.44
C LYS A 216 -4.51 -5.74 -15.15
N GLY A 217 -4.36 -5.14 -13.98
CA GLY A 217 -5.11 -3.97 -13.56
C GLY A 217 -4.67 -3.44 -12.21
N TYR A 218 -5.47 -2.55 -11.66
CA TYR A 218 -5.19 -1.91 -10.37
C TYR A 218 -6.47 -1.53 -9.63
N ALA A 219 -6.36 -1.47 -8.32
CA ALA A 219 -7.34 -0.87 -7.42
C ALA A 219 -6.87 0.51 -7.01
N MET A 220 -7.79 1.44 -6.78
CA MET A 220 -7.48 2.74 -6.21
C MET A 220 -8.53 3.15 -5.17
N GLY A 221 -8.05 3.75 -4.08
CA GLY A 221 -8.86 4.27 -2.99
C GLY A 221 -8.75 5.78 -2.88
N SER A 222 -9.88 6.45 -2.56
CA SER A 222 -9.93 7.90 -2.40
C SER A 222 -10.27 8.34 -0.98
N ILE A 223 -10.08 9.63 -0.73
CA ILE A 223 -10.45 10.27 0.54
C ILE A 223 -11.97 10.29 0.80
N GLU A 224 -12.80 9.96 -0.19
CA GLU A 224 -14.27 9.97 -0.08
C GLU A 224 -14.87 8.59 0.25
N GLY A 225 -14.08 7.60 0.66
CA GLY A 225 -14.57 6.24 0.92
C GLY A 225 -15.11 5.56 -0.33
N ARG A 226 -14.37 5.66 -1.43
CA ARG A 226 -14.63 4.96 -2.69
C ARG A 226 -13.40 4.21 -3.16
N VAL A 227 -13.66 3.02 -3.67
CA VAL A 227 -12.69 2.21 -4.41
C VAL A 227 -13.10 2.13 -5.86
N ALA A 228 -12.13 2.19 -6.77
CA ALA A 228 -12.30 1.84 -8.17
C ALA A 228 -11.35 0.69 -8.53
N MET A 229 -11.84 -0.23 -9.36
CA MET A 229 -11.09 -1.33 -9.95
C MET A 229 -11.02 -1.08 -11.44
N GLU A 230 -9.81 -1.04 -12.00
CA GLU A 230 -9.58 -0.71 -13.41
C GLU A 230 -8.60 -1.71 -14.03
N ALA A 231 -8.99 -2.31 -15.16
CA ALA A 231 -8.11 -3.14 -15.95
C ALA A 231 -7.22 -2.28 -16.86
N VAL A 232 -6.00 -2.75 -17.11
CA VAL A 232 -5.09 -2.12 -18.07
C VAL A 232 -5.56 -2.33 -19.51
N ASP A 233 -6.00 -3.53 -19.84
CA ASP A 233 -6.58 -3.85 -21.14
C ASP A 233 -8.09 -4.03 -21.04
N GLU A 234 -8.83 -3.12 -21.66
CA GLU A 234 -10.29 -3.16 -21.71
C GLU A 234 -10.84 -4.30 -22.59
N LYS A 235 -10.01 -4.84 -23.47
CA LYS A 235 -10.38 -5.93 -24.39
C LYS A 235 -10.18 -7.31 -23.78
N ASP A 236 -9.48 -7.42 -22.63
CA ASP A 236 -9.35 -8.67 -21.91
C ASP A 236 -10.76 -9.11 -21.47
N PRO A 237 -11.22 -10.33 -21.83
CA PRO A 237 -12.54 -10.85 -21.44
C PRO A 237 -12.77 -10.86 -19.92
N ASP A 238 -11.69 -11.00 -19.15
CA ASP A 238 -11.70 -10.96 -17.68
C ASP A 238 -11.49 -9.55 -17.10
N SER A 239 -11.58 -8.52 -17.97
CA SER A 239 -11.38 -7.13 -17.56
C SER A 239 -12.40 -6.70 -16.50
N VAL A 240 -11.90 -6.03 -15.46
CA VAL A 240 -12.72 -5.61 -14.33
C VAL A 240 -12.73 -4.08 -14.28
N HIS A 241 -13.94 -3.50 -14.44
CA HIS A 241 -14.17 -2.06 -14.32
C HIS A 241 -15.40 -1.82 -13.45
N PHE A 242 -15.20 -1.40 -12.21
CA PHE A 242 -16.31 -0.99 -11.35
C PHE A 242 -15.80 -0.10 -10.21
N SER A 243 -16.72 0.63 -9.59
CA SER A 243 -16.44 1.35 -8.35
C SER A 243 -17.52 1.10 -7.31
N PHE A 244 -17.14 1.18 -6.05
CA PHE A 244 -18.07 1.00 -4.94
C PHE A 244 -17.75 1.93 -3.78
N ARG A 245 -18.70 2.07 -2.87
CA ARG A 245 -18.59 2.86 -1.63
C ARG A 245 -18.33 1.92 -0.46
N CYS A 246 -17.37 2.31 0.39
CA CYS A 246 -17.07 1.65 1.67
C CYS A 246 -16.63 2.69 2.69
N HIS A 247 -16.30 2.29 3.91
CA HIS A 247 -15.85 3.17 4.98
C HIS A 247 -16.78 4.39 5.17
N ARG A 248 -18.06 4.11 5.44
CA ARG A 248 -19.11 5.13 5.64
C ARG A 248 -20.00 4.76 6.81
N ASP A 249 -20.27 5.73 7.67
CA ASP A 249 -21.32 5.65 8.69
C ASP A 249 -22.51 6.47 8.23
N THR A 250 -23.67 5.83 8.08
CA THR A 250 -24.90 6.52 7.74
C THR A 250 -25.72 6.74 9.02
N LEU A 251 -25.78 7.97 9.47
CA LEU A 251 -26.57 8.41 10.63
C LEU A 251 -27.73 9.27 10.15
N ALA A 252 -28.95 8.75 10.20
CA ALA A 252 -30.18 9.45 9.79
C ALA A 252 -30.08 10.05 8.37
N LYS A 253 -29.95 11.38 8.25
CA LYS A 253 -29.88 12.11 6.98
C LYS A 253 -28.44 12.47 6.56
N MET A 254 -27.43 12.16 7.38
CA MET A 254 -26.03 12.49 7.11
C MET A 254 -25.19 11.21 6.95
N SER A 255 -24.29 11.23 5.98
CA SER A 255 -23.30 10.17 5.80
C SER A 255 -21.91 10.72 6.14
N LYS A 256 -21.28 10.17 7.19
CA LYS A 256 -19.86 10.39 7.45
C LYS A 256 -19.07 9.52 6.50
N VAL A 257 -18.09 10.10 5.84
CA VAL A 257 -17.25 9.46 4.85
C VAL A 257 -15.83 9.47 5.37
N PHE A 258 -15.14 8.33 5.24
CA PHE A 258 -13.79 8.17 5.74
C PHE A 258 -12.83 7.82 4.60
N THR A 259 -11.58 8.25 4.72
CA THR A 259 -10.52 7.97 3.76
C THR A 259 -10.22 6.49 3.72
N ILE A 260 -9.99 5.96 2.52
CA ILE A 260 -9.38 4.64 2.34
C ILE A 260 -7.87 4.87 2.36
N ASN A 261 -7.24 4.43 3.43
CA ASN A 261 -5.81 4.64 3.64
C ASN A 261 -4.96 3.59 2.93
N ASP A 262 -5.47 2.35 2.86
CA ASP A 262 -4.73 1.26 2.23
C ASP A 262 -5.63 0.18 1.62
N ILE A 263 -5.10 -0.52 0.60
CA ILE A 263 -5.71 -1.65 -0.11
C ILE A 263 -4.63 -2.72 -0.30
N SER A 264 -4.90 -3.94 0.17
CA SER A 264 -3.97 -5.07 0.02
C SER A 264 -4.65 -6.27 -0.61
N PHE A 265 -4.00 -6.90 -1.60
CA PHE A 265 -4.47 -8.14 -2.20
C PHE A 265 -3.93 -9.37 -1.47
N HIS A 266 -4.77 -10.38 -1.32
CA HIS A 266 -4.35 -11.68 -0.78
C HIS A 266 -3.41 -12.39 -1.77
N PRO A 267 -2.23 -12.86 -1.34
CA PRO A 267 -1.18 -13.34 -2.26
C PRO A 267 -1.53 -14.64 -3.00
N LYS A 268 -2.36 -15.50 -2.43
CA LYS A 268 -2.76 -16.77 -3.03
C LYS A 268 -4.16 -16.71 -3.66
N THR A 269 -5.10 -16.06 -2.99
CA THR A 269 -6.47 -15.89 -3.50
C THR A 269 -6.58 -14.50 -4.15
N HIS A 270 -6.08 -14.39 -5.36
CA HIS A 270 -5.91 -13.11 -6.08
C HIS A 270 -7.21 -12.32 -6.32
N SER A 271 -8.38 -12.94 -6.12
CA SER A 271 -9.67 -12.24 -6.17
C SER A 271 -9.97 -11.49 -4.87
N VAL A 272 -9.40 -11.94 -3.74
CA VAL A 272 -9.66 -11.35 -2.42
C VAL A 272 -8.69 -10.19 -2.16
N PHE A 273 -9.24 -9.11 -1.64
CA PHE A 273 -8.49 -7.93 -1.21
C PHE A 273 -9.12 -7.31 0.03
N THR A 274 -8.36 -6.49 0.72
CA THR A 274 -8.84 -5.72 1.86
C THR A 274 -8.85 -4.23 1.56
N THR A 275 -9.75 -3.52 2.21
CA THR A 275 -9.73 -2.06 2.34
C THR A 275 -9.64 -1.69 3.80
N ALA A 276 -8.83 -0.70 4.13
CA ALA A 276 -8.66 -0.18 5.47
C ALA A 276 -8.71 1.35 5.47
N GLY A 277 -9.28 1.94 6.50
CA GLY A 277 -9.57 3.37 6.45
C GLY A 277 -9.47 4.13 7.77
N SER A 278 -9.71 5.42 7.65
CA SER A 278 -9.71 6.39 8.74
C SER A 278 -10.82 6.16 9.77
N ASP A 279 -11.80 5.31 9.47
CA ASP A 279 -12.85 4.87 10.41
C ASP A 279 -12.36 3.82 11.41
N GLY A 280 -11.11 3.36 11.26
CA GLY A 280 -10.52 2.31 12.08
C GLY A 280 -11.06 0.92 11.79
N THR A 281 -11.65 0.70 10.62
CA THR A 281 -12.17 -0.61 10.20
C THR A 281 -11.36 -1.17 9.04
N TYR A 282 -11.38 -2.49 8.89
CA TYR A 282 -10.94 -3.14 7.66
C TYR A 282 -11.99 -4.13 7.17
N GLN A 283 -12.02 -4.35 5.85
CA GLN A 283 -13.07 -5.12 5.20
C GLN A 283 -12.44 -6.01 4.13
N PHE A 284 -12.87 -7.27 4.10
CA PHE A 284 -12.48 -8.23 3.07
C PHE A 284 -13.50 -8.22 1.93
N TRP A 285 -13.02 -8.20 0.71
CA TRP A 285 -13.79 -8.12 -0.52
C TRP A 285 -13.33 -9.16 -1.53
N ASP A 286 -14.21 -9.57 -2.42
CA ASP A 286 -13.84 -10.31 -3.61
C ASP A 286 -14.15 -9.47 -4.86
N ARG A 287 -13.09 -9.22 -5.70
CA ARG A 287 -13.19 -8.38 -6.90
C ARG A 287 -13.96 -9.04 -8.04
N VAL A 288 -14.00 -10.39 -8.10
CA VAL A 288 -14.65 -11.14 -9.18
C VAL A 288 -16.15 -11.17 -8.97
N VAL A 289 -16.59 -11.59 -7.79
CA VAL A 289 -18.03 -11.59 -7.45
C VAL A 289 -18.54 -10.24 -6.97
N ARG A 290 -17.65 -9.27 -6.77
CA ARG A 290 -17.95 -7.87 -6.38
C ARG A 290 -18.74 -7.77 -5.08
N THR A 291 -18.38 -8.58 -4.10
CA THR A 291 -19.07 -8.62 -2.81
C THR A 291 -18.10 -8.40 -1.64
N ARG A 292 -18.60 -7.75 -0.59
CA ARG A 292 -17.90 -7.73 0.69
C ARG A 292 -18.10 -9.09 1.37
N GLN A 293 -16.98 -9.76 1.67
CA GLN A 293 -16.99 -11.04 2.35
C GLN A 293 -17.20 -10.85 3.85
N LYS A 294 -16.44 -9.94 4.45
CA LYS A 294 -16.45 -9.72 5.89
C LYS A 294 -16.08 -8.28 6.25
N HIS A 295 -16.65 -7.79 7.33
CA HIS A 295 -16.35 -6.49 7.91
C HIS A 295 -15.86 -6.67 9.34
N TYR A 296 -14.80 -5.97 9.70
CA TYR A 296 -14.24 -6.02 11.05
C TYR A 296 -14.57 -4.76 11.84
N PRO A 297 -14.82 -4.89 13.17
CA PRO A 297 -15.17 -3.75 14.01
C PRO A 297 -13.99 -2.77 14.12
N LYS A 298 -14.27 -1.59 14.68
CA LYS A 298 -13.26 -0.54 14.87
C LYS A 298 -12.16 -1.03 15.81
N VAL A 299 -10.91 -0.84 15.40
CA VAL A 299 -9.72 -1.19 16.19
C VAL A 299 -9.31 -0.09 17.19
N GLY A 300 -10.06 1.01 17.23
CA GLY A 300 -9.81 2.19 18.07
C GLY A 300 -9.35 3.39 17.26
N GLU A 301 -8.19 3.33 16.64
CA GLU A 301 -7.61 4.39 15.82
C GLU A 301 -7.77 4.11 14.31
N ALA A 302 -7.44 5.09 13.46
CA ALA A 302 -7.41 4.90 12.01
C ALA A 302 -6.41 3.81 11.63
N ILE A 303 -6.73 3.01 10.61
CA ILE A 303 -5.76 2.07 10.04
C ILE A 303 -4.96 2.81 8.98
N THR A 304 -3.64 2.82 9.12
CA THR A 304 -2.73 3.63 8.30
C THR A 304 -2.07 2.83 7.18
N SER A 305 -1.79 1.56 7.40
CA SER A 305 -1.22 0.65 6.40
C SER A 305 -1.57 -0.81 6.70
N THR A 306 -1.58 -1.63 5.66
CA THR A 306 -1.94 -3.06 5.72
C THR A 306 -1.07 -3.89 4.79
N ALA A 307 -0.82 -5.15 5.14
CA ALA A 307 -0.14 -6.09 4.25
C ALA A 307 -0.45 -7.54 4.62
N PHE A 308 -0.60 -8.41 3.63
CA PHE A 308 -0.61 -9.86 3.83
C PHE A 308 0.82 -10.41 3.84
N ASN A 309 1.08 -11.42 4.67
CA ASN A 309 2.31 -12.19 4.56
C ASN A 309 2.30 -13.05 3.29
N ARG A 310 3.47 -13.58 2.90
CA ARG A 310 3.66 -14.36 1.66
C ARG A 310 2.68 -15.53 1.48
N ASP A 311 2.25 -16.13 2.59
CA ASP A 311 1.37 -17.29 2.59
C ASP A 311 -0.13 -16.91 2.70
N GLY A 312 -0.42 -15.65 3.00
CA GLY A 312 -1.78 -15.16 3.21
C GLY A 312 -2.40 -15.63 4.53
N THR A 313 -1.60 -16.17 5.44
CA THR A 313 -2.07 -16.67 6.76
C THR A 313 -2.21 -15.57 7.78
N PHE A 314 -1.48 -14.46 7.60
CA PHE A 314 -1.58 -13.26 8.43
C PHE A 314 -1.88 -12.03 7.57
N PHE A 315 -2.78 -11.22 8.09
CA PHE A 315 -3.03 -9.86 7.65
C PHE A 315 -2.52 -8.90 8.72
N ALA A 316 -1.42 -8.22 8.44
CA ALA A 316 -0.88 -7.19 9.32
C ALA A 316 -1.58 -5.87 9.07
N TYR A 317 -1.87 -5.12 10.13
CA TYR A 317 -2.38 -3.76 10.04
C TYR A 317 -1.77 -2.85 11.10
N ALA A 318 -1.47 -1.62 10.71
CA ALA A 318 -1.01 -0.57 11.59
C ALA A 318 -2.18 0.35 11.94
N ALA A 319 -2.40 0.62 13.21
CA ALA A 319 -3.40 1.54 13.72
C ALA A 319 -2.73 2.72 14.41
N GLY A 320 -3.20 3.94 14.12
CA GLY A 320 -2.62 5.16 14.67
C GLY A 320 -3.23 6.41 14.03
N TYR A 321 -2.58 7.54 14.20
CA TYR A 321 -3.03 8.79 13.61
C TYR A 321 -2.73 8.83 12.09
N ASP A 322 -3.72 9.09 11.27
CA ASP A 322 -3.61 9.09 9.81
C ASP A 322 -3.43 10.48 9.18
N TRP A 323 -3.20 11.50 10.00
CA TRP A 323 -3.02 12.90 9.61
C TRP A 323 -4.21 13.56 8.88
N SER A 324 -5.36 12.89 8.83
CA SER A 324 -6.56 13.38 8.13
C SER A 324 -7.11 14.70 8.70
N LYS A 325 -6.80 15.00 9.96
CA LYS A 325 -7.23 16.21 10.67
C LYS A 325 -6.11 17.25 10.83
N GLY A 326 -4.93 17.04 10.20
CA GLY A 326 -3.76 17.91 10.30
C GLY A 326 -2.97 17.76 11.60
N CYS A 327 -1.85 18.47 11.70
CA CYS A 327 -0.90 18.32 12.82
C CYS A 327 -1.47 18.65 14.19
N HIS A 328 -2.46 19.54 14.27
CA HIS A 328 -3.05 19.97 15.56
C HIS A 328 -3.86 18.87 16.26
N ALA A 329 -4.28 17.85 15.54
CA ALA A 329 -5.05 16.73 16.11
C ALA A 329 -4.17 15.56 16.54
N ASN A 330 -2.87 15.57 16.20
CA ASN A 330 -1.90 14.59 16.71
C ASN A 330 -1.58 14.91 18.18
N ASN A 331 -1.71 13.95 19.07
CA ASN A 331 -1.44 14.09 20.49
C ASN A 331 -1.02 12.75 21.12
N GLU A 332 -0.41 12.79 22.28
CA GLU A 332 0.14 11.64 23.02
C GLU A 332 -0.90 10.58 23.45
N LYS A 333 -2.21 10.87 23.33
CA LYS A 333 -3.28 9.90 23.66
C LYS A 333 -3.58 8.94 22.52
N ILE A 334 -3.08 9.23 21.30
CA ILE A 334 -3.26 8.37 20.15
C ILE A 334 -2.20 7.29 20.18
N GLU A 335 -2.63 6.06 20.40
CA GLU A 335 -1.74 4.91 20.45
C GLU A 335 -1.40 4.42 19.05
N THR A 336 -0.11 4.29 18.76
CA THR A 336 0.37 3.60 17.56
C THR A 336 0.51 2.11 17.87
N ARG A 337 -0.18 1.27 17.09
CA ARG A 337 -0.17 -0.20 17.25
C ARG A 337 0.08 -0.88 15.92
N LEU A 338 0.82 -1.98 15.97
CA LEU A 338 1.00 -2.92 14.87
C LEU A 338 0.39 -4.25 15.27
N MET A 339 -0.53 -4.76 14.48
CA MET A 339 -1.35 -5.92 14.80
C MET A 339 -1.27 -6.97 13.69
N LEU A 340 -1.39 -8.22 14.06
CA LEU A 340 -1.49 -9.37 13.17
C LEU A 340 -2.85 -10.03 13.34
N HIS A 341 -3.63 -10.07 12.29
CA HIS A 341 -4.88 -10.81 12.20
C HIS A 341 -4.64 -12.17 11.53
N PRO A 342 -4.88 -13.31 12.19
CA PRO A 342 -4.79 -14.62 11.56
C PRO A 342 -5.96 -14.80 10.58
N VAL A 343 -5.62 -14.93 9.30
CA VAL A 343 -6.61 -15.06 8.22
C VAL A 343 -7.19 -16.48 8.22
N SER A 344 -8.50 -16.58 8.26
CA SER A 344 -9.23 -17.82 8.24
C SER A 344 -9.85 -18.10 6.86
N GLU A 345 -10.19 -19.34 6.57
CA GLU A 345 -10.93 -19.67 5.35
C GLU A 345 -12.25 -18.90 5.22
N ASP A 346 -12.90 -18.56 6.35
CA ASP A 346 -14.15 -17.80 6.36
C ASP A 346 -13.98 -16.35 5.90
N ASP A 347 -12.76 -15.80 5.95
CA ASP A 347 -12.42 -14.48 5.42
C ASP A 347 -12.28 -14.48 3.90
N LEU A 348 -12.01 -15.66 3.33
CA LEU A 348 -11.69 -15.87 1.92
C LEU A 348 -12.84 -16.54 1.14
N LYS A 349 -13.86 -17.11 1.82
CA LYS A 349 -14.94 -17.84 1.16
C LYS A 349 -15.87 -16.93 0.39
N LYS A 350 -16.13 -17.30 -0.86
CA LYS A 350 -17.24 -16.77 -1.66
C LYS A 350 -18.56 -17.14 -0.99
N LYS A 351 -19.40 -16.18 -0.70
CA LYS A 351 -20.79 -16.39 -0.26
C LYS A 351 -21.75 -16.17 -1.41
#